data_d02d72424027eeb50ddddc8e5f0500d6
#
_entry.id   d02d72424027eeb50ddddc8e5f0500d6
#
_cell.length_a   1.000
_cell.length_b   1.000
_cell.length_c   1.000
_cell.angle_alpha   90.00
_cell.angle_beta   90.00
_cell.angle_gamma   90.00
#
_symmetry.space_group_name_H-M   'P 1'
#
loop_
_entity.id
_entity.type
_entity.pdbx_description
1 polymer ?
#
loop_
_entity_poly.entity_id
_entity_poly.type
_entity_poly.pdbx_seq_one_letter_code
_entity_poly.pdbx_strand_id
1 'polypeptide(L)'
;MEKTIFEKIIDGEIPSYKVYEDEYVYSFLDVFPITKGHTLVIPKKHSRNIFDCDPETAANIGRVLPKIANAVKEAYGCDGVNIFQNNEEYAGQSVFHLHFHIVPRYKDKNTNFDNLEVKWPPQKVEP
;
A
#
# COMPACT_ATOMS: atom_id res chain seq x y z
N MET A 1 10.02 -20.73 -10.16
CA MET A 1 8.83 -19.90 -9.96
C MET A 1 9.05 -18.52 -10.55
N GLU A 2 8.05 -18.04 -11.23
CA GLU A 2 8.13 -16.69 -11.77
C GLU A 2 8.05 -15.67 -10.65
N LYS A 3 8.84 -14.62 -10.80
CA LYS A 3 8.77 -13.49 -9.88
C LYS A 3 7.51 -12.68 -10.12
N THR A 4 6.92 -12.15 -9.05
CA THR A 4 5.85 -11.16 -9.20
C THR A 4 6.43 -9.88 -9.79
N ILE A 5 5.55 -9.01 -10.31
CA ILE A 5 5.98 -7.70 -10.80
C ILE A 5 6.69 -6.90 -9.69
N PHE A 6 6.25 -7.06 -8.43
CA PHE A 6 6.87 -6.35 -7.30
C PHE A 6 8.27 -6.90 -6.99
N GLU A 7 8.46 -8.22 -7.11
CA GLU A 7 9.81 -8.79 -6.95
C GLU A 7 10.77 -8.26 -8.03
N LYS A 8 10.28 -8.10 -9.25
CA LYS A 8 11.06 -7.52 -10.34
C LYS A 8 11.41 -6.05 -10.08
N ILE A 9 10.52 -5.31 -9.43
CA ILE A 9 10.79 -3.92 -9.03
C ILE A 9 11.88 -3.89 -7.96
N ILE A 10 11.78 -4.75 -6.95
CA ILE A 10 12.79 -4.85 -5.89
C ILE A 10 14.16 -5.18 -6.47
N ASP A 11 14.22 -6.08 -7.44
CA ASP A 11 15.46 -6.52 -8.06
C ASP A 11 16.01 -5.51 -9.09
N GLY A 12 15.27 -4.46 -9.40
CA GLY A 12 15.69 -3.45 -10.37
C GLY A 12 15.44 -3.85 -11.82
N GLU A 13 14.74 -4.95 -12.08
CA GLU A 13 14.43 -5.40 -13.44
C GLU A 13 13.37 -4.52 -14.09
N ILE A 14 12.50 -3.92 -13.29
CA ILE A 14 11.48 -2.98 -13.74
C ILE A 14 11.70 -1.66 -12.99
N PRO A 15 11.74 -0.53 -13.70
CA PRO A 15 11.93 0.77 -13.04
C PRO A 15 10.72 1.14 -12.18
N SER A 16 10.96 1.91 -11.13
CA SER A 16 9.92 2.40 -10.24
C SER A 16 10.30 3.79 -9.72
N TYR A 17 9.29 4.50 -9.22
CA TYR A 17 9.51 5.78 -8.52
C TYR A 17 9.63 5.49 -7.04
N LYS A 18 10.88 5.24 -6.60
CA LYS A 18 11.16 4.84 -5.22
C LYS A 18 10.85 5.97 -4.24
N VAL A 19 10.14 5.62 -3.17
CA VAL A 19 9.80 6.52 -2.07
C VAL A 19 10.69 6.24 -0.86
N TYR A 20 10.93 4.96 -0.56
CA TYR A 20 11.69 4.55 0.61
C TYR A 20 12.23 3.15 0.40
N GLU A 21 13.38 2.88 0.98
CA GLU A 21 13.95 1.53 0.95
C GLU A 21 14.83 1.31 2.16
N ASP A 22 14.71 0.14 2.77
CA ASP A 22 15.65 -0.33 3.77
C ASP A 22 15.94 -1.82 3.51
N GLU A 23 16.56 -2.50 4.47
CA GLU A 23 16.91 -3.92 4.32
C GLU A 23 15.69 -4.81 4.10
N TYR A 24 14.53 -4.44 4.66
CA TYR A 24 13.35 -5.31 4.72
C TYR A 24 12.18 -4.82 3.89
N VAL A 25 12.14 -3.53 3.54
CA VAL A 25 10.95 -2.88 2.97
C VAL A 25 11.33 -2.05 1.77
N TYR A 26 10.46 -2.06 0.78
CA TYR A 26 10.57 -1.20 -0.41
C TYR A 26 9.25 -0.45 -0.60
N SER A 27 9.33 0.83 -0.93
CA SER A 27 8.14 1.66 -1.15
C SER A 27 8.31 2.48 -2.41
N PHE A 28 7.24 2.58 -3.19
CA PHE A 28 7.28 3.25 -4.50
C PHE A 28 5.89 3.78 -4.85
N LEU A 29 5.86 4.72 -5.80
CA LEU A 29 4.59 5.29 -6.25
C LEU A 29 3.85 4.30 -7.16
N ASP A 30 2.54 4.20 -6.97
CA ASP A 30 1.68 3.40 -7.84
C ASP A 30 1.56 4.13 -9.18
N VAL A 31 1.82 3.41 -10.29
CA VAL A 31 1.73 3.99 -11.65
C VAL A 31 0.29 4.07 -12.15
N PHE A 32 -0.66 3.45 -11.44
CA PHE A 32 -2.09 3.57 -11.69
C PHE A 32 -2.77 4.13 -10.44
N PRO A 33 -2.45 5.37 -10.06
CA PRO A 33 -2.84 5.89 -8.74
C PRO A 33 -4.34 6.15 -8.63
N ILE A 34 -4.88 5.87 -7.44
CA ILE A 34 -6.25 6.29 -7.10
C ILE A 34 -6.28 7.81 -6.97
N THR A 35 -5.25 8.36 -6.30
CA THR A 35 -5.04 9.81 -6.20
C THR A 35 -3.56 10.10 -6.38
N LYS A 36 -3.23 11.37 -6.63
CA LYS A 36 -1.83 11.79 -6.76
C LYS A 36 -1.07 11.48 -5.48
N GLY A 37 0.06 10.80 -5.61
CA GLY A 37 0.88 10.42 -4.48
C GLY A 37 0.54 9.05 -3.89
N HIS A 38 -0.38 8.32 -4.51
CA HIS A 38 -0.70 6.95 -4.10
C HIS A 38 0.58 6.12 -4.04
N THR A 39 0.90 5.63 -2.86
CA THR A 39 2.16 4.96 -2.57
C THR A 39 1.89 3.52 -2.14
N LEU A 40 2.77 2.62 -2.57
CA LEU A 40 2.73 1.22 -2.16
C LEU A 40 3.89 0.94 -1.22
N VAL A 41 3.66 0.07 -0.24
CA VAL A 41 4.68 -0.39 0.71
C VAL A 41 4.68 -1.90 0.69
N ILE A 42 5.82 -2.50 0.35
CA ILE A 42 5.94 -3.95 0.21
C ILE A 42 7.11 -4.48 1.02
N PRO A 43 7.01 -5.72 1.53
CA PRO A 43 8.18 -6.38 2.11
C PRO A 43 9.07 -6.91 1.00
N LYS A 44 10.39 -6.92 1.24
CA LYS A 44 11.33 -7.54 0.30
C LYS A 44 11.22 -9.06 0.34
N LYS A 45 10.89 -9.62 1.50
CA LYS A 45 10.60 -11.04 1.63
C LYS A 45 9.21 -11.31 1.07
N HIS A 46 9.10 -12.22 0.11
CA HIS A 46 7.82 -12.51 -0.52
C HIS A 46 6.84 -13.14 0.45
N SER A 47 5.65 -12.57 0.53
CA SER A 47 4.45 -13.16 1.12
C SER A 47 3.34 -12.91 0.11
N ARG A 48 2.47 -13.88 -0.09
CA ARG A 48 1.34 -13.69 -1.01
C ARG A 48 0.43 -12.56 -0.52
N ASN A 49 0.10 -12.59 0.77
CA ASN A 49 -0.73 -11.59 1.43
C ASN A 49 -0.60 -11.74 2.95
N ILE A 50 -1.56 -11.23 3.71
CA ILE A 50 -1.49 -11.27 5.18
C ILE A 50 -1.57 -12.69 5.74
N PHE A 51 -2.21 -13.62 5.01
CA PHE A 51 -2.45 -14.97 5.52
C PHE A 51 -1.18 -15.80 5.67
N ASP A 52 -0.17 -15.56 4.82
CA ASP A 52 1.11 -16.28 4.89
C ASP A 52 2.26 -15.39 5.36
N CYS A 53 1.96 -14.16 5.80
CA CYS A 53 2.97 -13.22 6.27
C CYS A 53 3.41 -13.57 7.68
N ASP A 54 4.72 -13.72 7.90
CA ASP A 54 5.21 -13.96 9.26
C ASP A 54 5.17 -12.67 10.10
N PRO A 55 5.12 -12.82 11.46
CA PRO A 55 5.01 -11.65 12.33
C PRO A 55 6.17 -10.66 12.20
N GLU A 56 7.39 -11.15 11.94
CA GLU A 56 8.55 -10.27 11.80
C GLU A 56 8.45 -9.41 10.56
N THR A 57 8.01 -9.98 9.44
CA THR A 57 7.80 -9.23 8.21
C THR A 57 6.73 -8.17 8.41
N ALA A 58 5.62 -8.53 9.08
CA ALA A 58 4.56 -7.58 9.40
C ALA A 58 5.09 -6.44 10.28
N ALA A 59 5.93 -6.74 11.26
CA ALA A 59 6.52 -5.74 12.15
C ALA A 59 7.44 -4.78 11.38
N ASN A 60 8.21 -5.30 10.43
CA ASN A 60 9.09 -4.47 9.60
C ASN A 60 8.30 -3.46 8.78
N ILE A 61 7.16 -3.87 8.24
CA ILE A 61 6.27 -2.95 7.52
C ILE A 61 5.65 -1.94 8.48
N GLY A 62 5.07 -2.43 9.57
CA GLY A 62 4.40 -1.56 10.55
C GLY A 62 5.31 -0.48 11.12
N ARG A 63 6.59 -0.81 11.30
CA ARG A 63 7.56 0.13 11.84
C ARG A 63 7.78 1.34 10.93
N VAL A 64 7.70 1.16 9.62
CA VAL A 64 8.00 2.23 8.66
C VAL A 64 6.77 2.90 8.09
N LEU A 65 5.57 2.34 8.26
CA LEU A 65 4.35 2.94 7.73
C LEU A 65 4.13 4.39 8.17
N PRO A 66 4.27 4.73 9.46
CA PRO A 66 4.09 6.13 9.85
C PRO A 66 5.09 7.06 9.19
N LYS A 67 6.34 6.64 9.08
CA LYS A 67 7.40 7.43 8.45
C LYS A 67 7.08 7.70 6.97
N ILE A 68 6.66 6.67 6.25
CA ILE A 68 6.34 6.80 4.82
C ILE A 68 5.08 7.67 4.65
N ALA A 69 4.05 7.44 5.47
CA ALA A 69 2.82 8.23 5.42
C ALA A 69 3.09 9.72 5.67
N ASN A 70 3.96 10.04 6.62
CA ASN A 70 4.33 11.42 6.90
C ASN A 70 5.12 12.04 5.74
N ALA A 71 6.00 11.27 5.12
CA ALA A 71 6.74 11.73 3.94
C ALA A 71 5.81 12.04 2.78
N VAL A 72 4.81 11.19 2.55
CA VAL A 72 3.80 11.40 1.50
C VAL A 72 2.97 12.65 1.81
N LYS A 73 2.53 12.80 3.04
CA LYS A 73 1.76 13.97 3.48
C LYS A 73 2.53 15.26 3.24
N GLU A 74 3.80 15.28 3.62
CA GLU A 74 4.65 16.46 3.45
C GLU A 74 4.91 16.76 1.98
N ALA A 75 5.24 15.73 1.20
CA ALA A 75 5.60 15.92 -0.20
C ALA A 75 4.41 16.37 -1.06
N TYR A 76 3.21 15.89 -0.77
CA TYR A 76 2.04 16.15 -1.60
C TYR A 76 1.05 17.14 -0.99
N GLY A 77 1.23 17.51 0.28
CA GLY A 77 0.34 18.47 0.92
C GLY A 77 -1.09 17.98 1.05
N CYS A 78 -1.29 16.69 1.25
CA CYS A 78 -2.63 16.13 1.37
C CYS A 78 -3.25 16.42 2.74
N ASP A 79 -4.57 16.31 2.80
CA ASP A 79 -5.33 16.58 4.03
C ASP A 79 -5.51 15.34 4.89
N GLY A 80 -5.27 14.17 4.32
CA GLY A 80 -5.34 12.91 5.03
C GLY A 80 -4.89 11.78 4.12
N VAL A 81 -4.77 10.58 4.69
CA VAL A 81 -4.46 9.37 3.91
C VAL A 81 -5.33 8.22 4.38
N ASN A 82 -5.68 7.35 3.44
CA ASN A 82 -6.21 6.04 3.79
C ASN A 82 -5.11 5.02 3.59
N ILE A 83 -5.00 4.08 4.52
CA ILE A 83 -4.07 2.97 4.42
C ILE A 83 -4.90 1.70 4.42
N PHE A 84 -4.72 0.85 3.40
CA PHE A 84 -5.44 -0.40 3.31
C PHE A 84 -4.60 -1.48 2.63
N GLN A 85 -5.04 -2.72 2.78
CA GLN A 85 -4.33 -3.88 2.27
C GLN A 85 -5.38 -4.95 1.91
N ASN A 86 -5.24 -5.55 0.74
CA ASN A 86 -6.22 -6.50 0.22
C ASN A 86 -5.63 -7.92 0.19
N ASN A 87 -6.46 -8.89 0.56
CA ASN A 87 -6.04 -10.28 0.66
C ASN A 87 -6.97 -11.17 -0.16
N GLU A 88 -6.45 -11.78 -1.21
CA GLU A 88 -7.09 -12.61 -2.20
C GLU A 88 -7.92 -11.82 -3.21
N GLU A 89 -8.16 -12.46 -4.34
CA GLU A 89 -8.82 -11.83 -5.48
C GLU A 89 -10.20 -11.28 -5.11
N TYR A 90 -10.97 -12.04 -4.34
CA TYR A 90 -12.33 -11.64 -3.96
C TYR A 90 -12.35 -10.36 -3.12
N ALA A 91 -11.24 -10.06 -2.44
CA ALA A 91 -11.10 -8.84 -1.65
C ALA A 91 -10.34 -7.74 -2.38
N GLY A 92 -10.11 -7.90 -3.69
CA GLY A 92 -9.51 -6.85 -4.51
C GLY A 92 -8.01 -6.94 -4.70
N GLN A 93 -7.38 -8.05 -4.27
CA GLN A 93 -5.94 -8.21 -4.49
C GLN A 93 -5.67 -8.53 -5.96
N SER A 94 -4.84 -7.72 -6.61
CA SER A 94 -4.51 -7.90 -8.03
C SER A 94 -3.07 -8.37 -8.24
N VAL A 95 -2.15 -8.04 -7.34
CA VAL A 95 -0.77 -8.53 -7.38
C VAL A 95 -0.54 -9.40 -6.15
N PHE A 96 -0.04 -10.62 -6.36
CA PHE A 96 0.08 -11.60 -5.28
C PHE A 96 1.45 -11.54 -4.60
N HIS A 97 1.73 -10.36 -4.13
CA HIS A 97 2.83 -9.98 -3.27
C HIS A 97 2.24 -8.97 -2.30
N LEU A 98 2.32 -9.25 -1.00
CA LEU A 98 1.75 -8.41 0.04
C LEU A 98 2.10 -6.94 -0.19
N HIS A 99 1.10 -6.08 -0.18
CA HIS A 99 1.35 -4.65 -0.34
C HIS A 99 0.29 -3.83 0.39
N PHE A 100 0.75 -2.75 0.99
CA PHE A 100 -0.10 -1.78 1.66
C PHE A 100 -0.21 -0.56 0.77
N HIS A 101 -1.42 -0.02 0.69
CA HIS A 101 -1.70 1.20 -0.06
C HIS A 101 -1.74 2.38 0.90
N ILE A 102 -1.07 3.47 0.53
CA ILE A 102 -1.21 4.77 1.18
C ILE A 102 -1.82 5.68 0.13
N VAL A 103 -3.07 6.07 0.34
CA VAL A 103 -3.82 6.85 -0.65
C VAL A 103 -4.10 8.24 -0.09
N PRO A 104 -3.41 9.27 -0.59
CA PRO A 104 -3.66 10.65 -0.15
C PRO A 104 -5.06 11.13 -0.51
N ARG A 105 -5.64 11.95 0.35
CA ARG A 105 -6.93 12.58 0.11
C ARG A 105 -6.78 14.09 0.16
N TYR A 106 -7.40 14.77 -0.77
CA TYR A 106 -7.25 16.21 -0.97
C TYR A 106 -8.61 16.87 -0.87
N LYS A 107 -8.78 17.72 0.12
CA LYS A 107 -10.05 18.40 0.38
C LYS A 107 -10.48 19.27 -0.81
N ASP A 108 -9.53 20.00 -1.38
CA ASP A 108 -9.77 20.89 -2.49
C ASP A 108 -10.07 20.17 -3.82
N LYS A 109 -9.79 18.87 -3.90
CA LYS A 109 -10.01 18.05 -5.09
C LYS A 109 -11.12 17.03 -4.91
N ASN A 110 -11.80 17.10 -3.77
CA ASN A 110 -12.92 16.20 -3.44
C ASN A 110 -12.57 14.73 -3.60
N THR A 111 -11.44 14.32 -3.02
CA THR A 111 -10.97 12.94 -3.08
C THR A 111 -11.22 12.21 -1.75
N ASN A 112 -12.35 12.46 -1.10
CA ASN A 112 -12.68 11.85 0.17
C ASN A 112 -12.95 10.35 0.03
N PHE A 113 -13.16 9.69 1.17
CA PHE A 113 -13.36 8.25 1.22
C PHE A 113 -14.54 7.78 0.37
N ASP A 114 -15.55 8.61 0.18
CA ASP A 114 -16.72 8.25 -0.62
C ASP A 114 -16.40 8.07 -2.10
N ASN A 115 -15.23 8.56 -2.54
CA ASN A 115 -14.78 8.40 -3.91
C ASN A 115 -14.09 7.05 -4.16
N LEU A 116 -13.92 6.23 -3.13
CA LEU A 116 -13.45 4.86 -3.29
C LEU A 116 -14.60 4.01 -3.80
N GLU A 117 -14.28 3.04 -4.66
CA GLU A 117 -15.28 2.09 -5.15
C GLU A 117 -15.78 1.18 -4.03
N VAL A 118 -14.93 0.94 -3.04
CA VAL A 118 -15.28 0.11 -1.89
C VAL A 118 -16.17 0.91 -0.96
N LYS A 119 -17.37 0.43 -0.75
CA LYS A 119 -18.31 1.02 0.19
C LYS A 119 -18.45 0.12 1.39
N TRP A 120 -18.45 0.73 2.56
CA TRP A 120 -18.46 0.04 3.84
C TRP A 120 -19.68 0.46 4.63
N PRO A 121 -20.87 -0.04 4.26
CA PRO A 121 -22.08 0.34 4.98
C PRO A 121 -21.96 -0.12 6.44
N PRO A 122 -22.36 0.71 7.39
CA PRO A 122 -22.34 0.32 8.78
C PRO A 122 -23.28 -0.86 8.99
N GLN A 123 -22.83 -1.84 9.75
CA GLN A 123 -23.61 -3.02 10.09
C GLN A 123 -23.61 -3.20 11.59
N LYS A 124 -24.74 -3.61 12.12
CA LYS A 124 -24.83 -3.94 13.53
C LYS A 124 -24.14 -5.28 13.76
N VAL A 125 -23.18 -5.30 14.67
CA VAL A 125 -22.47 -6.52 15.04
C VAL A 125 -23.18 -7.15 16.22
N GLU A 126 -23.64 -8.38 16.05
CA GLU A 126 -24.25 -9.13 17.14
C GLU A 126 -23.15 -9.75 18.02
N PRO A 127 -23.31 -9.72 19.36
CA PRO A 127 -22.32 -10.29 20.27
C PRO A 127 -22.24 -11.80 20.19
#